data_adb00a22654374a33c0284b8740c7447
#
_entry.id   adb00a22654374a33c0284b8740c7447
#
_cell.length_a   1.000
_cell.length_b   1.000
_cell.length_c   1.000
_cell.angle_alpha   90.00
_cell.angle_beta   90.00
_cell.angle_gamma   90.00
#
_symmetry.space_group_name_H-M   'P 1'
#
loop_
_entity.id
_entity.type
_entity.pdbx_description
1 polymer ?
#
loop_
_entity_poly.entity_id
_entity_poly.type
_entity_poly.pdbx_seq_one_letter_code
_entity_poly.pdbx_strand_id
1 'polypeptide(L)'
;MARIHPLSAVMSQNIGNETNIWQFCVVFPQARIGDNCNICANVLIENDVIIGNNVTVKSGVQIWDGVEIEDNVFIGPNVTFTNDLVPRSKVYPQSFARTIIKKGASIGANSTIIAGHSIGEYAFIGAGSVITK
;
A
#
# COMPACT_ATOMS: atom_id res chain seq x y z
N MET A 1 12.07 -3.88 -16.93
CA MET A 1 12.79 -3.19 -15.83
C MET A 1 11.88 -2.11 -15.24
N ALA A 2 11.96 -1.91 -13.96
CA ALA A 2 11.17 -0.86 -13.30
C ALA A 2 11.67 0.54 -13.71
N ARG A 3 10.78 1.51 -13.70
CA ARG A 3 11.10 2.92 -13.97
C ARG A 3 10.92 3.68 -12.66
N ILE A 4 12.03 4.06 -12.05
CA ILE A 4 12.06 4.71 -10.75
C ILE A 4 12.50 6.16 -10.95
N HIS A 5 11.66 7.10 -10.54
CA HIS A 5 12.01 8.52 -10.64
C HIS A 5 13.21 8.84 -9.75
N PRO A 6 14.19 9.60 -10.24
CA PRO A 6 15.41 9.86 -9.47
C PRO A 6 15.21 10.68 -8.19
N LEU A 7 14.07 11.34 -8.02
CA LEU A 7 13.73 12.05 -6.78
C LEU A 7 13.02 11.16 -5.75
N SER A 8 13.09 9.84 -5.90
CA SER A 8 12.53 8.89 -4.94
C SER A 8 13.66 8.15 -4.22
N ALA A 9 13.41 7.80 -2.96
CA ALA A 9 14.33 6.99 -2.17
C ALA A 9 13.83 5.55 -2.18
N VAL A 10 14.21 4.78 -3.20
CA VAL A 10 13.79 3.39 -3.36
C VAL A 10 14.95 2.49 -2.99
N MET A 11 14.81 1.81 -1.86
CA MET A 11 15.86 0.96 -1.31
C MET A 11 15.62 -0.52 -1.60
N SER A 12 14.45 -0.90 -2.07
CA SER A 12 14.13 -2.28 -2.42
C SER A 12 14.66 -2.64 -3.80
N GLN A 13 15.15 -3.88 -3.93
CA GLN A 13 15.50 -4.46 -5.21
C GLN A 13 14.43 -5.44 -5.71
N ASN A 14 13.35 -5.61 -4.96
CA ASN A 14 12.28 -6.55 -5.28
C ASN A 14 11.12 -5.81 -5.95
N ILE A 15 11.40 -5.20 -7.09
CA ILE A 15 10.42 -4.42 -7.86
C ILE A 15 10.36 -5.02 -9.26
N GLY A 16 9.16 -5.42 -9.66
CA GLY A 16 8.93 -6.10 -10.91
C GLY A 16 9.10 -5.23 -12.14
N ASN A 17 8.97 -5.86 -13.30
CA ASN A 17 9.15 -5.21 -14.59
C ASN A 17 7.97 -4.30 -14.92
N GLU A 18 8.23 -3.23 -15.63
CA GLU A 18 7.23 -2.27 -16.09
C GLU A 18 6.48 -1.56 -14.96
N THR A 19 6.99 -1.63 -13.73
CA THR A 19 6.46 -0.86 -12.60
C THR A 19 7.04 0.53 -12.64
N ASN A 20 6.16 1.53 -12.52
CA ASN A 20 6.54 2.94 -12.43
C ASN A 20 6.46 3.41 -10.98
N ILE A 21 7.52 4.03 -10.49
CA ILE A 21 7.54 4.71 -9.21
C ILE A 21 7.87 6.16 -9.48
N TRP A 22 6.89 7.04 -9.20
CA TRP A 22 6.99 8.46 -9.46
C TRP A 22 7.80 9.16 -8.38
N GLN A 23 7.87 10.48 -8.41
CA GLN A 23 8.74 11.23 -7.52
C GLN A 23 8.26 11.25 -6.07
N PHE A 24 9.20 11.44 -5.17
CA PHE A 24 8.98 11.63 -3.74
C PHE A 24 8.39 10.41 -3.04
N CYS A 25 8.63 9.23 -3.59
CA CYS A 25 8.27 7.98 -2.93
C CYS A 25 9.43 7.52 -2.03
N VAL A 26 9.07 6.80 -0.97
CA VAL A 26 10.04 6.10 -0.13
C VAL A 26 9.63 4.64 -0.09
N VAL A 27 10.53 3.75 -0.51
CA VAL A 27 10.28 2.31 -0.51
C VAL A 27 11.39 1.64 0.29
N PHE A 28 11.03 0.95 1.35
CA PHE A 28 11.98 0.32 2.26
C PHE A 28 12.58 -0.95 1.65
N PRO A 29 13.74 -1.39 2.15
CA PRO A 29 14.54 -2.42 1.47
C PRO A 29 13.86 -3.77 1.27
N GLN A 30 12.96 -4.19 2.16
CA GLN A 30 12.36 -5.50 2.11
C GLN A 30 10.98 -5.53 1.44
N ALA A 31 10.46 -4.37 1.05
CA ALA A 31 9.19 -4.28 0.34
C ALA A 31 9.23 -5.04 -0.98
N ARG A 32 8.14 -5.69 -1.35
CA ARG A 32 8.00 -6.41 -2.61
C ARG A 32 6.89 -5.79 -3.43
N ILE A 33 7.22 -5.44 -4.66
CA ILE A 33 6.26 -4.84 -5.61
C ILE A 33 6.34 -5.65 -6.90
N GLY A 34 5.20 -6.10 -7.38
CA GLY A 34 5.12 -6.93 -8.58
C GLY A 34 5.32 -6.15 -9.88
N ASP A 35 4.86 -6.76 -10.96
CA ASP A 35 5.00 -6.22 -12.32
C ASP A 35 3.88 -5.24 -12.65
N ASN A 36 4.18 -4.31 -13.54
CA ASN A 36 3.20 -3.43 -14.17
C ASN A 36 2.36 -2.63 -13.16
N CYS A 37 2.99 -2.22 -12.06
CA CYS A 37 2.34 -1.39 -11.04
C CYS A 37 2.57 0.09 -11.34
N ASN A 38 1.67 0.93 -10.85
CA ASN A 38 1.81 2.37 -10.91
C ASN A 38 1.76 2.94 -9.49
N ILE A 39 2.91 3.32 -8.99
CA ILE A 39 3.06 3.90 -7.65
C ILE A 39 3.24 5.40 -7.83
N CYS A 40 2.20 6.16 -7.51
CA CYS A 40 2.16 7.59 -7.76
C CYS A 40 3.01 8.36 -6.75
N ALA A 41 3.11 9.67 -6.93
CA ALA A 41 3.99 10.51 -6.10
C ALA A 41 3.58 10.50 -4.61
N ASN A 42 4.57 10.67 -3.75
CA ASN A 42 4.37 10.79 -2.30
C ASN A 42 3.76 9.53 -1.66
N VAL A 43 4.19 8.36 -2.09
CA VAL A 43 3.79 7.08 -1.50
C VAL A 43 4.93 6.55 -0.65
N LEU A 44 4.60 6.08 0.55
CA LEU A 44 5.55 5.41 1.43
C LEU A 44 5.18 3.92 1.50
N ILE A 45 6.17 3.05 1.32
CA ILE A 45 5.99 1.60 1.41
C ILE A 45 7.03 1.04 2.37
N GLU A 46 6.57 0.45 3.47
CA GLU A 46 7.44 -0.11 4.50
C GLU A 46 7.92 -1.52 4.15
N ASN A 47 8.72 -2.12 5.04
CA ASN A 47 9.42 -3.38 4.77
C ASN A 47 8.50 -4.59 4.64
N ASP A 48 7.56 -4.75 5.56
CA ASP A 48 6.67 -5.91 5.58
C ASP A 48 5.41 -5.62 4.76
N VAL A 49 5.63 -5.33 3.48
CA VAL A 49 4.57 -5.01 2.53
C VAL A 49 4.79 -5.84 1.27
N ILE A 50 3.71 -6.46 0.80
CA ILE A 50 3.72 -7.20 -0.47
C ILE A 50 2.64 -6.59 -1.36
N ILE A 51 3.06 -6.16 -2.54
CA ILE A 51 2.15 -5.62 -3.57
C ILE A 51 2.25 -6.53 -4.79
N GLY A 52 1.12 -7.03 -5.24
CA GLY A 52 1.04 -7.93 -6.39
C GLY A 52 1.25 -7.20 -7.73
N ASN A 53 0.72 -7.79 -8.79
CA ASN A 53 0.87 -7.26 -10.15
C ASN A 53 -0.29 -6.35 -10.52
N ASN A 54 -0.07 -5.42 -11.43
CA ASN A 54 -1.10 -4.55 -11.99
C ASN A 54 -1.82 -3.71 -10.92
N VAL A 55 -1.11 -3.30 -9.89
CA VAL A 55 -1.66 -2.51 -8.78
C VAL A 55 -1.41 -1.03 -9.04
N THR A 56 -2.42 -0.22 -8.79
CA THR A 56 -2.30 1.23 -8.82
C THR A 56 -2.44 1.77 -7.40
N VAL A 57 -1.44 2.52 -6.96
CA VAL A 57 -1.47 3.24 -5.69
C VAL A 57 -1.37 4.73 -6.00
N LYS A 58 -2.44 5.46 -5.74
CA LYS A 58 -2.49 6.89 -6.03
C LYS A 58 -1.72 7.67 -4.96
N SER A 59 -1.51 8.96 -5.23
CA SER A 59 -0.65 9.81 -4.41
C SER A 59 -1.14 9.96 -2.97
N GLY A 60 -0.19 10.12 -2.06
CA GLY A 60 -0.47 10.43 -0.66
C GLY A 60 -0.79 9.22 0.20
N VAL A 61 -0.57 8.00 -0.29
CA VAL A 61 -0.85 6.77 0.46
C VAL A 61 0.40 6.30 1.17
N GLN A 62 0.28 5.97 2.45
CA GLN A 62 1.33 5.29 3.20
C GLN A 62 0.90 3.84 3.44
N ILE A 63 1.76 2.92 3.05
CA ILE A 63 1.50 1.48 3.19
C ILE A 63 2.45 0.95 4.27
N TRP A 64 1.88 0.72 5.44
CA TRP A 64 2.62 0.35 6.64
C TRP A 64 2.93 -1.13 6.69
N ASP A 65 3.87 -1.51 7.54
CA ASP A 65 4.16 -2.91 7.83
C ASP A 65 2.87 -3.68 8.17
N GLY A 66 2.69 -4.84 7.56
CA GLY A 66 1.54 -5.70 7.78
C GLY A 66 0.48 -5.63 6.70
N VAL A 67 0.62 -4.76 5.72
CA VAL A 67 -0.35 -4.61 4.63
C VAL A 67 0.09 -5.44 3.42
N GLU A 68 -0.83 -6.26 2.92
CA GLU A 68 -0.65 -7.01 1.67
C GLU A 68 -1.71 -6.60 0.66
N ILE A 69 -1.28 -6.31 -0.56
CA ILE A 69 -2.17 -5.88 -1.64
C ILE A 69 -2.02 -6.87 -2.79
N GLU A 70 -3.10 -7.56 -3.13
CA GLU A 70 -3.11 -8.57 -4.18
C GLU A 70 -3.20 -7.93 -5.57
N ASP A 71 -3.25 -8.78 -6.61
CA ASP A 71 -3.21 -8.31 -8.00
C ASP A 71 -4.43 -7.47 -8.36
N ASN A 72 -4.23 -6.56 -9.30
CA ASN A 72 -5.29 -5.77 -9.94
C ASN A 72 -6.07 -4.88 -8.96
N VAL A 73 -5.45 -4.46 -7.87
CA VAL A 73 -6.08 -3.61 -6.86
C VAL A 73 -5.83 -2.14 -7.20
N PHE A 74 -6.85 -1.33 -6.97
CA PHE A 74 -6.76 0.12 -7.07
C PHE A 74 -6.88 0.75 -5.68
N ILE A 75 -5.87 1.53 -5.29
CA ILE A 75 -5.88 2.30 -4.04
C ILE A 75 -5.98 3.77 -4.41
N GLY A 76 -7.09 4.40 -4.07
CA GLY A 76 -7.35 5.81 -4.38
C GLY A 76 -6.45 6.77 -3.61
N PRO A 77 -6.41 8.05 -4.02
CA PRO A 77 -5.55 9.03 -3.38
C PRO A 77 -5.92 9.23 -1.91
N ASN A 78 -4.89 9.39 -1.10
CA ASN A 78 -5.01 9.68 0.33
C ASN A 78 -5.78 8.62 1.13
N VAL A 79 -5.88 7.39 0.62
CA VAL A 79 -6.37 6.26 1.41
C VAL A 79 -5.44 6.06 2.60
N THR A 80 -6.01 5.87 3.76
CA THR A 80 -5.26 5.70 5.01
C THR A 80 -5.35 4.26 5.48
N PHE A 81 -4.21 3.60 5.57
CA PHE A 81 -4.08 2.31 6.25
C PHE A 81 -3.67 2.54 7.70
N THR A 82 -4.01 1.60 8.57
CA THR A 82 -3.51 1.56 9.94
C THR A 82 -2.96 0.16 10.20
N ASN A 83 -2.07 0.01 11.17
CA ASN A 83 -1.50 -1.30 11.51
C ASN A 83 -1.38 -1.55 13.01
N ASP A 84 -1.87 -0.61 13.81
CA ASP A 84 -1.89 -0.72 15.27
C ASP A 84 -3.25 -0.26 15.77
N LEU A 85 -3.96 -1.15 16.46
CA LEU A 85 -5.31 -0.85 16.94
C LEU A 85 -5.31 0.03 18.18
N VAL A 86 -4.20 0.10 18.91
CA VAL A 86 -4.07 0.91 20.13
C VAL A 86 -2.72 1.64 20.10
N PRO A 87 -2.57 2.60 19.18
CA PRO A 87 -1.28 3.28 19.03
C PRO A 87 -0.99 4.17 20.24
N ARG A 88 0.26 4.12 20.70
CA ARG A 88 0.79 5.01 21.74
C ARG A 88 2.21 5.38 21.36
N SER A 89 2.56 6.63 21.57
CA SER A 89 3.91 7.12 21.27
C SER A 89 4.96 6.32 22.05
N LYS A 90 5.98 5.85 21.33
CA LYS A 90 7.11 5.09 21.89
C LYS A 90 6.73 3.74 22.50
N VAL A 91 5.52 3.28 22.26
CA VAL A 91 5.09 1.93 22.65
C VAL A 91 4.91 1.14 21.38
N TYR A 92 5.74 0.14 21.17
CA TYR A 92 5.78 -0.63 19.92
C TYR A 92 5.19 -2.02 20.14
N PRO A 93 4.23 -2.45 19.29
CA PRO A 93 3.68 -3.80 19.40
C PRO A 93 4.73 -4.83 18.98
N GLN A 94 4.59 -6.07 19.47
CA GLN A 94 5.46 -7.16 19.05
C GLN A 94 5.28 -7.50 17.59
N SER A 95 4.06 -7.34 17.08
CA SER A 95 3.74 -7.51 15.67
C SER A 95 2.61 -6.57 15.30
N PHE A 96 2.58 -6.14 14.03
CA PHE A 96 1.50 -5.31 13.54
C PHE A 96 0.34 -6.18 13.07
N ALA A 97 -0.89 -5.68 13.22
CA ALA A 97 -2.08 -6.32 12.69
C ALA A 97 -2.00 -6.36 11.16
N ARG A 98 -2.37 -7.49 10.58
CA ARG A 98 -2.28 -7.68 9.13
C ARG A 98 -3.58 -7.26 8.45
N THR A 99 -3.42 -6.64 7.28
CA THR A 99 -4.54 -6.23 6.44
C THR A 99 -4.28 -6.73 5.03
N ILE A 100 -5.26 -7.40 4.43
CA ILE A 100 -5.13 -7.93 3.08
C ILE A 100 -6.18 -7.29 2.19
N ILE A 101 -5.74 -6.63 1.13
CA ILE A 101 -6.62 -6.09 0.09
C ILE A 101 -6.62 -7.11 -1.03
N LYS A 102 -7.73 -7.82 -1.21
CA LYS A 102 -7.79 -8.96 -2.10
C LYS A 102 -7.95 -8.54 -3.55
N LYS A 103 -7.66 -9.48 -4.43
CA LYS A 103 -7.57 -9.29 -5.87
C LYS A 103 -8.75 -8.48 -6.44
N GLY A 104 -8.44 -7.52 -7.27
CA GLY A 104 -9.42 -6.75 -8.02
C GLY A 104 -10.20 -5.72 -7.21
N ALA A 105 -9.93 -5.58 -5.91
CA ALA A 105 -10.63 -4.59 -5.09
C ALA A 105 -10.25 -3.17 -5.48
N SER A 106 -11.20 -2.25 -5.32
CA SER A 106 -10.98 -0.82 -5.53
C SER A 106 -11.36 -0.05 -4.26
N ILE A 107 -10.46 0.80 -3.78
CA ILE A 107 -10.70 1.60 -2.58
C ILE A 107 -10.73 3.07 -3.00
N GLY A 108 -11.86 3.72 -2.76
CA GLY A 108 -12.07 5.12 -3.13
C GLY A 108 -11.24 6.09 -2.29
N ALA A 109 -11.08 7.29 -2.82
CA ALA A 109 -10.24 8.34 -2.22
C ALA A 109 -10.63 8.64 -0.77
N ASN A 110 -9.63 8.92 0.05
CA ASN A 110 -9.81 9.34 1.46
C ASN A 110 -10.52 8.32 2.34
N SER A 111 -10.56 7.05 1.94
CA SER A 111 -11.09 5.99 2.79
C SER A 111 -10.07 5.60 3.84
N THR A 112 -10.54 5.13 4.98
CA THR A 112 -9.69 4.65 6.08
C THR A 112 -9.93 3.16 6.30
N ILE A 113 -8.86 2.39 6.30
CA ILE A 113 -8.92 0.94 6.51
C ILE A 113 -8.33 0.63 7.88
N ILE A 114 -9.17 0.23 8.81
CA ILE A 114 -8.73 -0.14 10.15
C ILE A 114 -8.04 -1.51 10.09
N ALA A 115 -6.94 -1.62 10.80
CA ALA A 115 -6.06 -2.78 10.75
C ALA A 115 -6.75 -4.09 11.13
N GLY A 116 -6.22 -5.19 10.60
CA GLY A 116 -6.63 -6.54 10.98
C GLY A 116 -7.83 -7.09 10.21
N HIS A 117 -8.20 -6.45 9.10
CA HIS A 117 -9.34 -6.89 8.30
C HIS A 117 -8.91 -7.13 6.85
N SER A 118 -9.69 -7.95 6.15
CA SER A 118 -9.50 -8.14 4.71
C SER A 118 -10.58 -7.40 3.95
N ILE A 119 -10.20 -6.80 2.83
CA ILE A 119 -11.14 -6.30 1.83
C ILE A 119 -11.31 -7.41 0.79
N GLY A 120 -12.55 -7.81 0.55
CA GLY A 120 -12.85 -8.96 -0.32
C GLY A 120 -12.49 -8.74 -1.77
N GLU A 121 -12.40 -9.85 -2.51
CA GLU A 121 -12.10 -9.80 -3.95
C GLU A 121 -13.14 -8.97 -4.69
N TYR A 122 -12.67 -8.12 -5.57
CA TYR A 122 -13.49 -7.24 -6.41
C TYR A 122 -14.44 -6.31 -5.63
N ALA A 123 -14.21 -6.13 -4.33
CA ALA A 123 -14.98 -5.17 -3.54
C ALA A 123 -14.76 -3.75 -4.08
N PHE A 124 -15.82 -2.95 -4.01
CA PHE A 124 -15.76 -1.54 -4.39
C PHE A 124 -16.10 -0.70 -3.15
N ILE A 125 -15.09 0.01 -2.65
CA ILE A 125 -15.24 0.85 -1.46
C ILE A 125 -15.42 2.29 -1.93
N GLY A 126 -16.55 2.89 -1.60
CA GLY A 126 -16.81 4.29 -1.95
C GLY A 126 -15.87 5.25 -1.25
N ALA A 127 -15.62 6.40 -1.90
CA ALA A 127 -14.73 7.42 -1.35
C ALA A 127 -15.19 7.86 0.05
N GLY A 128 -14.24 8.12 0.94
CA GLY A 128 -14.52 8.61 2.28
C GLY A 128 -15.07 7.56 3.25
N SER A 129 -15.02 6.28 2.90
CA SER A 129 -15.51 5.21 3.77
C SER A 129 -14.54 4.93 4.90
N VAL A 130 -15.09 4.43 6.02
CA VAL A 130 -14.28 3.90 7.13
C VAL A 130 -14.61 2.42 7.26
N ILE A 131 -13.62 1.57 7.02
CA ILE A 131 -13.80 0.12 7.06
C ILE A 131 -13.31 -0.37 8.42
N THR A 132 -14.21 -0.88 9.23
CA THR A 132 -13.92 -1.31 10.60
C THR A 132 -13.94 -2.84 10.75
N LYS A 133 -14.48 -3.52 9.77
CA LYS A 133 -14.47 -4.99 9.73
C LYS A 133 -15.03 -5.52 8.42
#